data_f4b142fb30b96c6e91e9e24db6c1b8f2
#
_entry.id   f4b142fb30b96c6e91e9e24db6c1b8f2
#
_cell.length_a   1.000
_cell.length_b   1.000
_cell.length_c   1.000
_cell.angle_alpha   90.00
_cell.angle_beta   90.00
_cell.angle_gamma   90.00
#
_symmetry.space_group_name_H-M   'P 1'
#
loop_
_entity.id
_entity.type
_entity.pdbx_description
1 polymer ?
#
loop_
_entity_poly.entity_id
_entity_poly.type
_entity_poly.pdbx_seq_one_letter_code
_entity_poly.pdbx_strand_id
1 'polypeptide(L)'
;MIWPWSKPANPQARTYLERNRKRPSRRRHAAETRFIVLDAETSGFDQTKDRMLSLATMRIENLELHVSDMQSWLIYQADAGLTEAVNVHGILPSETADGEPEARIMEALMPILGNSPIVGHHIGFD
;
A
#
# COMPACT_ATOMS: atom_id res chain seq x y z
N MET A 1 -15.81 4.70 18.50
CA MET A 1 -14.62 4.20 19.23
C MET A 1 -13.42 4.93 18.63
N ILE A 2 -12.83 5.86 19.38
CA ILE A 2 -11.63 6.60 18.95
C ILE A 2 -10.47 5.68 19.35
N TRP A 3 -9.86 5.02 18.37
CA TRP A 3 -8.64 4.27 18.59
C TRP A 3 -7.55 5.25 19.02
N PRO A 4 -6.82 5.04 20.13
CA PRO A 4 -5.72 5.89 20.50
C PRO A 4 -4.55 5.60 19.54
N TRP A 5 -4.51 6.32 18.45
CA TRP A 5 -3.38 6.29 17.53
C TRP A 5 -2.17 6.85 18.30
N SER A 6 -1.31 5.99 18.75
CA SER A 6 0.05 6.39 19.08
C SER A 6 0.59 7.12 17.85
N LYS A 7 1.14 8.32 18.02
CA LYS A 7 1.70 9.08 16.89
C LYS A 7 2.64 8.17 16.15
N PRO A 8 2.46 7.97 14.82
CA PRO A 8 3.33 7.08 14.07
C PRO A 8 4.79 7.51 14.25
N ALA A 9 5.66 6.53 14.47
CA ALA A 9 7.09 6.79 14.65
C ALA A 9 7.71 7.37 13.38
N ASN A 10 7.17 6.97 12.21
CA ASN A 10 7.65 7.42 10.90
C ASN A 10 7.18 8.85 10.60
N PRO A 11 8.11 9.79 10.30
CA PRO A 11 7.78 11.18 9.99
C PRO A 11 6.87 11.34 8.76
N GLN A 12 7.05 10.50 7.74
CA GLN A 12 6.25 10.53 6.51
C GLN A 12 4.80 10.13 6.78
N ALA A 13 4.60 9.07 7.56
CA ALA A 13 3.26 8.66 7.99
C ALA A 13 2.57 9.75 8.81
N ARG A 14 3.33 10.46 9.66
CA ARG A 14 2.81 11.60 10.42
C ARG A 14 2.36 12.73 9.52
N THR A 15 3.20 13.12 8.56
CA THR A 15 2.88 14.15 7.56
C THR A 15 1.66 13.75 6.73
N TYR A 16 1.58 12.47 6.32
CA TYR A 16 0.42 11.94 5.62
C TYR A 16 -0.87 12.08 6.45
N LEU A 17 -0.85 11.67 7.71
CA LEU A 17 -2.01 11.78 8.59
C LEU A 17 -2.43 13.24 8.83
N GLU A 18 -1.48 14.16 8.96
CA GLU A 18 -1.76 15.57 9.12
C GLU A 18 -2.43 16.17 7.87
N ARG A 19 -1.94 15.85 6.70
CA ARG A 19 -2.52 16.28 5.41
C ARG A 19 -3.93 15.70 5.19
N ASN A 20 -4.19 14.50 5.71
CA ASN A 20 -5.45 13.78 5.54
C ASN A 20 -6.44 13.95 6.71
N ARG A 21 -6.19 14.88 7.65
CA ARG A 21 -7.14 15.19 8.73
C ARG A 21 -8.50 15.63 8.23
N LYS A 22 -8.54 16.35 7.09
CA LYS A 22 -9.79 16.72 6.41
C LYS A 22 -10.03 15.71 5.30
N ARG A 23 -11.05 14.89 5.45
CA ARG A 23 -11.45 13.95 4.41
C ARG A 23 -11.83 14.71 3.13
N PRO A 24 -11.47 14.19 1.93
CA PRO A 24 -11.93 14.75 0.68
C PRO A 24 -13.48 14.76 0.64
N SER A 25 -14.04 15.74 -0.02
CA SER A 25 -15.49 15.87 -0.15
C SER A 25 -16.06 14.64 -0.86
N ARG A 26 -17.04 13.98 -0.23
CA ARG A 26 -17.79 12.87 -0.84
C ARG A 26 -18.66 13.28 -2.03
N ARG A 27 -18.76 14.59 -2.31
CA ARG A 27 -19.56 15.15 -3.40
C ARG A 27 -18.77 15.42 -4.67
N ARG A 28 -17.48 15.09 -4.70
CA ARG A 28 -16.68 15.20 -5.94
C ARG A 28 -17.12 14.12 -6.93
N HIS A 29 -17.25 14.52 -8.20
CA HIS A 29 -17.46 13.55 -9.27
C HIS A 29 -16.21 12.65 -9.42
N ALA A 30 -16.44 11.39 -9.75
CA ALA A 30 -15.36 10.44 -9.95
C ALA A 30 -14.40 10.89 -11.07
N ALA A 31 -14.93 11.52 -12.13
CA ALA A 31 -14.14 12.09 -13.22
C ALA A 31 -13.19 13.21 -12.78
N GLU A 32 -13.49 13.91 -11.68
CA GLU A 32 -12.68 15.00 -11.14
C GLU A 32 -11.80 14.55 -9.96
N THR A 33 -11.86 13.27 -9.64
CA THR A 33 -11.17 12.70 -8.48
C THR A 33 -10.00 11.84 -8.95
N ARG A 34 -8.83 12.13 -8.40
CA ARG A 34 -7.67 11.27 -8.54
C ARG A 34 -7.79 10.14 -7.50
N PHE A 35 -7.72 8.90 -7.95
CA PHE A 35 -7.67 7.71 -7.12
C PHE A 35 -6.30 7.05 -7.22
N ILE A 36 -5.90 6.35 -6.17
CA ILE A 36 -4.77 5.44 -6.20
C ILE A 36 -5.29 4.01 -6.02
N VAL A 37 -5.03 3.17 -7.00
CA VAL A 37 -5.19 1.72 -6.86
C VAL A 37 -4.02 1.22 -6.03
N LEU A 38 -4.31 0.40 -5.04
CA LEU A 38 -3.32 -0.25 -4.17
C LEU A 38 -3.61 -1.74 -4.18
N ASP A 39 -2.56 -2.53 -4.28
CA ASP A 39 -2.62 -3.98 -4.20
C ASP A 39 -1.39 -4.51 -3.47
N ALA A 40 -1.58 -5.47 -2.57
CA ALA A 40 -0.52 -6.05 -1.76
C ALA A 40 -0.54 -7.58 -1.83
N GLU A 41 0.63 -8.19 -1.93
CA GLU A 41 0.79 -9.62 -1.77
C GLU A 41 1.39 -9.93 -0.40
N THR A 42 0.87 -10.95 0.24
CA THR A 42 1.26 -11.33 1.60
C THR A 42 1.61 -12.81 1.70
N SER A 43 2.34 -13.19 2.72
CA SER A 43 2.67 -14.59 3.00
C SER A 43 1.46 -15.43 3.44
N GLY A 44 0.34 -14.80 3.77
CA GLY A 44 -0.91 -15.41 4.19
C GLY A 44 -1.89 -14.37 4.70
N PHE A 45 -2.97 -14.80 5.35
CA PHE A 45 -4.09 -13.96 5.76
C PHE A 45 -4.13 -13.59 7.25
N ASP A 46 -3.19 -14.07 8.04
CA ASP A 46 -3.12 -13.79 9.48
C ASP A 46 -2.31 -12.50 9.72
N GLN A 47 -2.99 -11.39 9.95
CA GLN A 47 -2.39 -10.07 10.17
C GLN A 47 -1.39 -10.02 11.35
N THR A 48 -1.38 -11.02 12.22
CA THR A 48 -0.46 -11.09 13.36
C THR A 48 0.84 -11.84 13.04
N LYS A 49 0.81 -12.74 12.07
CA LYS A 49 1.90 -13.66 11.74
C LYS A 49 2.45 -13.42 10.34
N ASP A 50 1.56 -13.12 9.40
CA ASP A 50 1.93 -12.96 8.01
C ASP A 50 2.55 -11.59 7.75
N ARG A 51 3.27 -11.49 6.65
CA ARG A 51 4.05 -10.33 6.26
C ARG A 51 3.66 -9.90 4.85
N MET A 52 3.70 -8.62 4.60
CA MET A 52 3.59 -8.07 3.25
C MET A 52 4.87 -8.41 2.48
N LEU A 53 4.71 -8.93 1.26
CA LEU A 53 5.80 -9.36 0.38
C LEU A 53 6.02 -8.41 -0.77
N SER A 54 4.94 -7.86 -1.31
CA SER A 54 5.01 -6.83 -2.33
C SER A 54 3.87 -5.83 -2.19
N LEU A 55 4.07 -4.68 -2.79
CA LEU A 55 3.08 -3.62 -2.86
C LEU A 55 3.13 -3.01 -4.27
N ALA A 56 1.96 -2.79 -4.86
CA ALA A 56 1.85 -2.11 -6.13
C ALA A 56 0.85 -0.96 -6.04
N THR A 57 1.13 0.11 -6.81
CA THR A 57 0.22 1.24 -6.93
C THR A 57 0.05 1.66 -8.38
N MET A 58 -1.12 2.19 -8.69
CA MET A 58 -1.42 2.76 -9.98
C MET A 58 -2.40 3.93 -9.81
N ARG A 59 -2.31 4.94 -10.66
CA ARG A 59 -3.18 6.10 -10.61
C ARG A 59 -4.38 5.95 -11.55
N ILE A 60 -5.55 6.36 -11.07
CA ILE A 60 -6.72 6.64 -11.91
C ILE A 60 -6.99 8.14 -11.84
N GLU A 61 -7.09 8.79 -12.98
CA GLU A 61 -7.41 10.21 -13.10
C GLU A 61 -8.25 10.44 -14.36
N ASN A 62 -9.26 11.30 -14.29
CA ASN A 62 -10.22 11.50 -15.38
C ASN A 62 -10.90 10.20 -15.86
N LEU A 63 -11.12 9.25 -14.96
CA LEU A 63 -11.62 7.90 -15.22
C LEU A 63 -10.70 7.03 -16.11
N GLU A 64 -9.46 7.44 -16.30
CA GLU A 64 -8.44 6.71 -17.06
C GLU A 64 -7.39 6.10 -16.13
N LEU A 65 -6.99 4.89 -16.46
CA LEU A 65 -5.94 4.16 -15.75
C LEU A 65 -4.56 4.54 -16.33
N HIS A 66 -3.70 5.10 -15.52
CA HIS A 66 -2.37 5.54 -15.92
C HIS A 66 -1.33 4.43 -15.67
N VAL A 67 -1.23 3.49 -16.59
CA VAL A 67 -0.32 2.34 -16.49
C VAL A 67 1.14 2.75 -16.43
N SER A 68 1.51 3.84 -17.10
CA SER A 68 2.87 4.39 -17.06
C SER A 68 3.33 4.85 -15.67
N ASP A 69 2.39 5.12 -14.78
CA ASP A 69 2.65 5.58 -13.42
C ASP A 69 2.67 4.43 -12.40
N MET A 70 2.55 3.19 -12.88
CA MET A 70 2.60 2.02 -12.00
C MET A 70 3.94 1.96 -11.26
N GLN A 71 3.85 1.79 -9.95
CA GLN A 71 5.00 1.49 -9.10
C GLN A 71 4.77 0.13 -8.46
N SER A 72 5.84 -0.64 -8.31
CA SER A 72 5.82 -1.94 -7.65
C SER A 72 7.09 -2.14 -6.86
N TRP A 73 6.97 -2.66 -5.66
CA TRP A 73 8.08 -2.93 -4.76
C TRP A 73 7.99 -4.35 -4.22
N LEU A 74 9.12 -5.04 -4.18
CA LEU A 74 9.30 -6.21 -3.31
C LEU A 74 9.78 -5.71 -1.95
N ILE A 75 9.17 -6.23 -0.90
CA ILE A 75 9.47 -5.83 0.48
C ILE A 75 10.47 -6.83 1.06
N TYR A 76 11.55 -6.32 1.63
CA TYR A 76 12.56 -7.15 2.27
C TYR A 76 11.96 -7.97 3.41
N GLN A 77 12.11 -9.29 3.31
CA GLN A 77 11.75 -10.24 4.35
C GLN A 77 12.88 -11.25 4.53
N ALA A 78 13.54 -11.23 5.69
CA ALA A 78 14.66 -12.12 5.98
C ALA A 78 14.26 -13.61 6.02
N ASP A 79 13.03 -13.89 6.45
CA ASP A 79 12.50 -15.24 6.68
C ASP A 79 11.08 -15.41 6.10
N ALA A 80 10.88 -14.98 4.86
CA ALA A 80 9.67 -15.35 4.15
C ALA A 80 9.76 -16.83 3.81
N GLY A 81 9.25 -17.69 4.69
CA GLY A 81 9.19 -19.14 4.46
C GLY A 81 8.39 -19.48 3.20
N LEU A 82 8.63 -20.66 2.63
CA LEU A 82 7.77 -21.20 1.57
C LEU A 82 6.39 -21.46 2.17
N THR A 83 5.41 -20.66 1.79
CA THR A 83 4.01 -20.82 2.16
C THR A 83 3.19 -21.24 0.95
N GLU A 84 1.98 -21.75 1.17
CA GLU A 84 1.05 -22.06 0.07
C GLU A 84 0.71 -20.83 -0.76
N ALA A 85 0.83 -19.64 -0.20
CA ALA A 85 0.61 -18.37 -0.88
C ALA A 85 1.55 -18.16 -2.09
N VAL A 86 2.75 -18.75 -2.09
CA VAL A 86 3.67 -18.73 -3.25
C VAL A 86 3.00 -19.29 -4.51
N ASN A 87 2.11 -20.26 -4.37
CA ASN A 87 1.37 -20.80 -5.51
C ASN A 87 0.34 -19.82 -6.10
N VAL A 88 -0.02 -18.80 -5.36
CA VAL A 88 -0.99 -17.78 -5.77
C VAL A 88 -0.29 -16.58 -6.39
N HIS A 89 0.65 -15.96 -5.68
CA HIS A 89 1.33 -14.73 -6.11
C HIS A 89 2.68 -14.97 -6.81
N GLY A 90 3.26 -16.17 -6.72
CA GLY A 90 4.49 -16.55 -7.41
C GLY A 90 5.78 -15.93 -6.84
N ILE A 91 5.72 -15.15 -5.76
CA ILE A 91 6.89 -14.50 -5.16
C ILE A 91 7.65 -15.51 -4.31
N LEU A 92 8.91 -15.72 -4.63
CA LEU A 92 9.78 -16.64 -3.92
C LEU A 92 10.48 -15.94 -2.73
N PRO A 93 10.79 -16.68 -1.65
CA PRO A 93 11.57 -16.13 -0.52
C PRO A 93 12.92 -15.54 -0.92
N SER A 94 13.55 -16.08 -1.96
CA SER A 94 14.80 -15.54 -2.50
C SER A 94 14.63 -14.13 -3.11
N GLU A 95 13.46 -13.82 -3.66
CA GLU A 95 13.18 -12.51 -4.23
C GLU A 95 12.93 -11.47 -3.15
N THR A 96 12.23 -11.83 -2.08
CA THR A 96 12.01 -10.94 -0.95
C THR A 96 13.25 -10.72 -0.11
N ALA A 97 14.22 -11.62 -0.14
CA ALA A 97 15.52 -11.42 0.49
C ALA A 97 16.31 -10.25 -0.14
N ASP A 98 16.07 -9.98 -1.42
CA ASP A 98 16.65 -8.86 -2.17
C ASP A 98 15.71 -7.63 -2.27
N GLY A 99 14.60 -7.66 -1.55
CA GLY A 99 13.60 -6.60 -1.52
C GLY A 99 14.07 -5.31 -0.85
N GLU A 100 13.30 -4.25 -1.02
CA GLU A 100 13.57 -2.98 -0.37
C GLU A 100 13.09 -2.97 1.10
N PRO A 101 13.79 -2.28 2.01
CA PRO A 101 13.31 -2.07 3.36
C PRO A 101 11.96 -1.36 3.38
N GLU A 102 11.05 -1.82 4.21
CA GLU A 102 9.69 -1.25 4.35
C GLU A 102 9.71 0.28 4.55
N ALA A 103 10.64 0.80 5.36
CA ALA A 103 10.76 2.23 5.60
C ALA A 103 11.00 3.03 4.31
N ARG A 104 11.79 2.51 3.38
CA ARG A 104 12.06 3.14 2.08
C ARG A 104 10.81 3.14 1.19
N ILE A 105 10.09 2.01 1.18
CA ILE A 105 8.83 1.90 0.43
C ILE A 105 7.82 2.89 0.98
N MET A 106 7.70 3.02 2.31
CA MET A 106 6.79 4.00 2.92
C MET A 106 7.16 5.45 2.59
N GLU A 107 8.46 5.77 2.49
CA GLU A 107 8.90 7.09 2.04
C GLU A 107 8.46 7.40 0.62
N ALA A 108 8.51 6.42 -0.29
CA ALA A 108 8.06 6.56 -1.66
C ALA A 108 6.52 6.56 -1.77
N LEU A 109 5.84 5.72 -1.00
CA LEU A 109 4.39 5.51 -1.05
C LEU A 109 3.60 6.72 -0.57
N MET A 110 3.99 7.34 0.56
CA MET A 110 3.22 8.41 1.18
C MET A 110 2.95 9.60 0.24
N PRO A 111 3.93 10.10 -0.54
CA PRO A 111 3.69 11.14 -1.56
C PRO A 111 2.75 10.68 -2.69
N ILE A 112 2.83 9.41 -3.09
CA ILE A 112 1.98 8.84 -4.14
C ILE A 112 0.52 8.82 -3.69
N LEU A 113 0.26 8.37 -2.48
CA LEU A 113 -1.09 8.36 -1.90
C LEU A 113 -1.66 9.78 -1.77
N GLY A 114 -0.86 10.73 -1.28
CA GLY A 114 -1.29 12.10 -1.08
C GLY A 114 -2.56 12.18 -0.21
N ASN A 115 -3.62 12.76 -0.76
CA ASN A 115 -4.96 12.77 -0.16
C ASN A 115 -6.01 12.09 -1.08
N SER A 116 -5.54 11.22 -1.98
CA SER A 116 -6.40 10.51 -2.91
C SER A 116 -7.17 9.39 -2.19
N PRO A 117 -8.43 9.14 -2.56
CA PRO A 117 -9.10 7.90 -2.17
C PRO A 117 -8.33 6.70 -2.70
N ILE A 118 -8.25 5.67 -1.89
CA ILE A 118 -7.60 4.40 -2.24
C ILE A 118 -8.65 3.45 -2.78
N VAL A 119 -8.30 2.74 -3.85
CA VAL A 119 -9.13 1.70 -4.48
C VAL A 119 -8.34 0.41 -4.46
N GLY A 120 -8.95 -0.68 -4.04
CA GLY A 120 -8.35 -2.00 -4.02
C GLY A 120 -9.41 -3.08 -3.85
N HIS A 121 -9.00 -4.31 -4.13
CA HIS A 121 -9.80 -5.48 -3.78
C HIS A 121 -9.48 -5.86 -2.33
N HIS A 122 -10.49 -5.93 -1.48
CA HIS A 122 -10.29 -6.24 -0.06
C HIS A 122 -9.43 -5.21 0.70
N ILE A 123 -9.55 -3.95 0.33
CA ILE A 123 -8.71 -2.83 0.84
C ILE A 123 -8.64 -2.73 2.37
N GLY A 124 -9.55 -3.35 3.09
CA GLY A 124 -9.49 -3.41 4.56
C GLY A 124 -8.45 -4.42 5.08
N PHE A 125 -7.95 -5.30 4.20
CA PHE A 125 -6.86 -6.23 4.47
C PHE A 125 -5.52 -5.60 4.08
N ASP A 126 -5.41 -5.03 2.87
CA ASP A 126 -4.25 -4.32 2.38
C ASP A 126 -3.98 -3.02 3.19
#